data_cda29ad280aa86d1ac12f05f336d54e6
#
_entry.id   cda29ad280aa86d1ac12f05f336d54e6
#
_cell.length_a   1.000
_cell.length_b   1.000
_cell.length_c   1.000
_cell.angle_alpha   90.00
_cell.angle_beta   90.00
_cell.angle_gamma   90.00
#
_symmetry.space_group_name_H-M   'P 1'
#
loop_
_entity.id
_entity.type
_entity.pdbx_description
1 polymer ?
#
loop_
_entity_poly.entity_id
_entity_poly.type
_entity_poly.pdbx_seq_one_letter_code
_entity_poly.pdbx_strand_id
1 'polypeptide(L)'
;HTQQRLHRAECTADDSPICRYCDQEEETQEHIMWFCPCWAPQRRPLEILISAPQWNRLPPHTRHCGLFEEDPTLLELQAELANDPMPQPVPRPAPDTGDDEWHSYLDPDGSYWVYAATDGACTNQAHPLLARAGFGVYYYDGHRLNHSAKVHGLSQTAQRAETLALVHLVSTAERPVHIFIDNQAVHDTFARLVQGDQPPTKGEQADLWTRVHRAVHFRLDMFRVEKVASHLGEEGVNQGRITVMAEHLNNEADKLATAAAALHHIPDHTKAAAKQRLRHAVTFHAVAVNLFAKRASTRPLPHRRAGYTDAELGRLDPHPSEPRAAPHLQPDVPQLPLSDAEAALLLEGPPADLDHGGSDREDYGPPGLGGARASDPPETAQAYD
;
A
#
# COMPACT_ATOMS: atom_id res chain seq x y z
N HIS A 1 -13.30 -26.81 -9.69
CA HIS A 1 -14.52 -26.92 -10.51
C HIS A 1 -15.65 -27.44 -9.66
N THR A 2 -16.91 -27.02 -9.92
CA THR A 2 -18.11 -27.53 -9.26
C THR A 2 -18.59 -28.78 -9.99
N GLN A 3 -19.29 -29.65 -9.29
CA GLN A 3 -19.84 -30.88 -9.89
C GLN A 3 -20.80 -30.58 -11.04
N GLN A 4 -21.62 -29.54 -10.92
CA GLN A 4 -22.50 -29.09 -12.00
C GLN A 4 -21.71 -28.70 -13.27
N ARG A 5 -20.57 -27.99 -13.15
CA ARG A 5 -19.75 -27.64 -14.32
C ARG A 5 -19.08 -28.87 -14.94
N LEU A 6 -18.58 -29.78 -14.13
CA LEU A 6 -17.99 -31.02 -14.59
C LEU A 6 -19.02 -31.89 -15.30
N HIS A 7 -20.22 -31.99 -14.75
CA HIS A 7 -21.34 -32.69 -15.35
C HIS A 7 -21.76 -32.10 -16.70
N ARG A 8 -21.95 -30.76 -16.77
CA ARG A 8 -22.29 -30.08 -18.05
C ARG A 8 -21.20 -30.18 -19.13
N ALA A 9 -19.95 -30.33 -18.72
CA ALA A 9 -18.81 -30.48 -19.61
C ALA A 9 -18.49 -31.96 -19.96
N GLU A 10 -19.31 -32.88 -19.47
CA GLU A 10 -19.11 -34.33 -19.65
C GLU A 10 -17.71 -34.80 -19.19
N CYS A 11 -17.09 -34.08 -18.26
CA CYS A 11 -15.75 -34.32 -17.74
C CYS A 11 -15.72 -35.18 -16.47
N THR A 12 -16.84 -35.77 -16.08
CA THR A 12 -16.95 -36.65 -14.90
C THR A 12 -17.63 -37.95 -15.27
N ALA A 13 -17.19 -39.05 -14.66
CA ALA A 13 -17.85 -40.33 -14.76
C ALA A 13 -19.14 -40.38 -13.91
N ASP A 14 -19.42 -39.34 -13.15
CA ASP A 14 -20.54 -39.20 -12.26
C ASP A 14 -21.69 -38.52 -12.97
N ASP A 15 -22.82 -39.21 -13.12
CA ASP A 15 -24.01 -38.71 -13.83
C ASP A 15 -24.85 -37.71 -13.02
N SER A 16 -24.36 -37.25 -11.89
CA SER A 16 -25.11 -36.35 -11.00
C SER A 16 -24.47 -34.97 -10.81
N PRO A 17 -25.22 -33.88 -11.02
CA PRO A 17 -24.78 -32.52 -10.70
C PRO A 17 -24.86 -32.18 -9.21
N ILE A 18 -25.40 -33.10 -8.38
CA ILE A 18 -25.67 -32.90 -6.96
C ILE A 18 -24.38 -32.73 -6.15
N CYS A 19 -24.46 -31.90 -5.14
CA CYS A 19 -23.34 -31.61 -4.24
C CYS A 19 -22.87 -32.85 -3.49
N ARG A 20 -21.65 -33.27 -3.69
CA ARG A 20 -21.06 -34.47 -3.08
C ARG A 20 -20.78 -34.35 -1.58
N TYR A 21 -21.02 -33.21 -0.99
CA TYR A 21 -20.80 -32.96 0.44
C TYR A 21 -22.11 -32.97 1.23
N CYS A 22 -23.19 -32.39 0.71
CA CYS A 22 -24.48 -32.35 1.40
C CYS A 22 -25.55 -33.28 0.81
N ASP A 23 -25.39 -33.71 -0.44
CA ASP A 23 -26.34 -34.59 -1.18
C ASP A 23 -27.77 -34.01 -1.27
N GLN A 24 -27.91 -32.66 -1.26
CA GLN A 24 -29.24 -32.02 -1.22
C GLN A 24 -29.58 -31.26 -2.50
N GLU A 25 -28.60 -30.50 -3.05
CA GLU A 25 -28.82 -29.59 -4.17
C GLU A 25 -27.71 -29.69 -5.20
N GLU A 26 -27.92 -29.13 -6.40
CA GLU A 26 -26.86 -29.04 -7.40
C GLU A 26 -25.62 -28.30 -6.86
N GLU A 27 -24.45 -28.85 -7.10
CA GLU A 27 -23.20 -28.26 -6.69
C GLU A 27 -22.79 -27.10 -7.63
N THR A 28 -23.46 -25.98 -7.46
CA THR A 28 -23.08 -24.71 -8.11
C THR A 28 -22.03 -23.98 -7.26
N GLN A 29 -21.36 -22.99 -7.83
CA GLN A 29 -20.48 -22.12 -7.05
C GLN A 29 -21.27 -21.38 -5.96
N GLU A 30 -22.46 -20.93 -6.29
CA GLU A 30 -23.37 -20.24 -5.35
C GLU A 30 -23.81 -21.17 -4.22
N HIS A 31 -24.17 -22.44 -4.53
CA HIS A 31 -24.49 -23.44 -3.51
C HIS A 31 -23.32 -23.64 -2.54
N ILE A 32 -22.10 -23.85 -3.05
CA ILE A 32 -20.91 -24.04 -2.20
C ILE A 32 -20.69 -22.83 -1.31
N MET A 33 -20.68 -21.64 -1.90
CA MET A 33 -20.36 -20.42 -1.19
C MET A 33 -21.44 -20.00 -0.18
N TRP A 34 -22.73 -20.27 -0.46
CA TRP A 34 -23.81 -19.63 0.29
C TRP A 34 -24.80 -20.58 0.93
N PHE A 35 -25.09 -21.71 0.31
CA PHE A 35 -26.23 -22.52 0.71
C PHE A 35 -25.85 -23.90 1.25
N CYS A 36 -24.71 -24.46 0.88
CA CYS A 36 -24.35 -25.79 1.34
C CYS A 36 -24.20 -25.82 2.86
N PRO A 37 -24.99 -26.66 3.57
CA PRO A 37 -24.95 -26.71 5.04
C PRO A 37 -23.62 -27.22 5.59
N CYS A 38 -22.87 -28.00 4.80
CA CYS A 38 -21.56 -28.52 5.20
C CYS A 38 -20.50 -27.42 5.42
N TRP A 39 -20.70 -26.26 4.82
CA TRP A 39 -19.76 -25.13 4.89
C TRP A 39 -20.27 -23.95 5.71
N ALA A 40 -21.37 -24.10 6.45
CA ALA A 40 -21.93 -23.06 7.30
C ALA A 40 -20.90 -22.47 8.30
N PRO A 41 -20.06 -23.28 8.99
CA PRO A 41 -19.05 -22.72 9.91
C PRO A 41 -18.05 -21.80 9.22
N GLN A 42 -17.62 -22.12 7.99
CA GLN A 42 -16.67 -21.31 7.23
C GLN A 42 -17.27 -19.98 6.74
N ARG A 43 -18.61 -19.94 6.51
CA ARG A 43 -19.32 -18.74 6.05
C ARG A 43 -19.69 -17.78 7.16
N ARG A 44 -19.69 -18.21 8.41
CA ARG A 44 -20.16 -17.41 9.54
C ARG A 44 -19.59 -15.97 9.59
N PRO A 45 -18.30 -15.73 9.31
CA PRO A 45 -17.77 -14.37 9.30
C PRO A 45 -18.46 -13.46 8.27
N LEU A 46 -18.83 -14.01 7.12
CA LEU A 46 -19.50 -13.24 6.07
C LEU A 46 -20.99 -13.03 6.37
N GLU A 47 -21.66 -14.03 6.97
CA GLU A 47 -23.07 -13.95 7.38
C GLU A 47 -23.29 -12.87 8.47
N ILE A 48 -22.27 -12.58 9.29
CA ILE A 48 -22.30 -11.50 10.27
C ILE A 48 -22.30 -10.12 9.59
N LEU A 49 -21.57 -9.99 8.48
CA LEU A 49 -21.43 -8.71 7.77
C LEU A 49 -22.57 -8.46 6.78
N ILE A 50 -23.07 -9.51 6.15
CA ILE A 50 -24.08 -9.42 5.08
C ILE A 50 -25.18 -10.41 5.40
N SER A 51 -26.34 -9.90 5.78
CA SER A 51 -27.50 -10.76 6.05
C SER A 51 -28.00 -11.46 4.78
N ALA A 52 -28.66 -12.61 4.92
CA ALA A 52 -29.22 -13.34 3.80
C ALA A 52 -30.17 -12.53 2.89
N PRO A 53 -31.08 -11.66 3.42
CA PRO A 53 -31.88 -10.78 2.57
C PRO A 53 -31.05 -9.75 1.80
N GLN A 54 -29.97 -9.22 2.40
CA GLN A 54 -29.06 -8.28 1.70
C GLN A 54 -28.28 -9.01 0.63
N TRP A 55 -27.79 -10.21 0.92
CA TRP A 55 -27.08 -11.05 -0.03
C TRP A 55 -27.86 -11.30 -1.32
N ASN A 56 -29.13 -11.68 -1.20
CA ASN A 56 -29.99 -11.97 -2.35
C ASN A 56 -30.24 -10.75 -3.26
N ARG A 57 -30.00 -9.54 -2.77
CA ARG A 57 -30.11 -8.28 -3.53
C ARG A 57 -28.82 -7.87 -4.25
N LEU A 58 -27.69 -8.50 -3.91
CA LEU A 58 -26.41 -8.17 -4.53
C LEU A 58 -26.36 -8.63 -5.99
N PRO A 59 -25.67 -7.86 -6.85
CA PRO A 59 -25.45 -8.23 -8.25
C PRO A 59 -24.77 -9.60 -8.39
N PRO A 60 -25.00 -10.33 -9.49
CA PRO A 60 -24.38 -11.63 -9.70
C PRO A 60 -22.85 -11.63 -9.61
N HIS A 61 -22.18 -10.60 -10.13
CA HIS A 61 -20.70 -10.48 -10.05
C HIS A 61 -20.22 -10.36 -8.61
N THR A 62 -20.97 -9.68 -7.74
CA THR A 62 -20.64 -9.59 -6.32
C THR A 62 -20.85 -10.95 -5.64
N ARG A 63 -22.00 -11.61 -5.90
CA ARG A 63 -22.31 -12.91 -5.33
C ARG A 63 -21.35 -14.04 -5.76
N HIS A 64 -20.87 -14.00 -6.99
CA HIS A 64 -20.00 -15.05 -7.53
C HIS A 64 -18.51 -14.77 -7.34
N CYS A 65 -18.09 -13.53 -7.40
CA CYS A 65 -16.68 -13.16 -7.44
C CYS A 65 -16.24 -12.24 -6.28
N GLY A 66 -17.18 -11.77 -5.44
CA GLY A 66 -16.87 -10.81 -4.38
C GLY A 66 -16.44 -9.44 -4.89
N LEU A 67 -16.86 -9.10 -6.10
CA LEU A 67 -16.62 -7.79 -6.69
C LEU A 67 -17.73 -6.84 -6.26
N PHE A 68 -17.46 -6.05 -5.24
CA PHE A 68 -18.40 -5.05 -4.72
C PHE A 68 -18.27 -3.76 -5.54
N GLU A 69 -19.40 -3.18 -5.91
CA GLU A 69 -19.45 -1.92 -6.66
C GLU A 69 -18.85 -0.78 -5.83
N GLU A 70 -18.17 0.14 -6.49
CA GLU A 70 -17.66 1.36 -5.87
C GLU A 70 -18.80 2.34 -5.59
N ASP A 71 -18.61 3.17 -4.55
CA ASP A 71 -19.47 4.30 -4.29
C ASP A 71 -19.38 5.30 -5.46
N PRO A 72 -20.52 5.72 -6.06
CA PRO A 72 -20.51 6.64 -7.19
C PRO A 72 -19.81 7.96 -6.89
N THR A 73 -19.97 8.49 -5.67
CA THR A 73 -19.32 9.73 -5.23
C THR A 73 -17.80 9.56 -5.22
N LEU A 74 -17.31 8.37 -4.82
CA LEU A 74 -15.87 8.08 -4.84
C LEU A 74 -15.33 8.03 -6.28
N LEU A 75 -16.10 7.48 -7.23
CA LEU A 75 -15.71 7.47 -8.64
C LEU A 75 -15.69 8.88 -9.23
N GLU A 76 -16.65 9.74 -8.87
CA GLU A 76 -16.64 11.14 -9.24
C GLU A 76 -15.42 11.88 -8.73
N LEU A 77 -15.08 11.71 -7.44
CA LEU A 77 -13.86 12.28 -6.83
C LEU A 77 -12.58 11.77 -7.49
N GLN A 78 -12.53 10.52 -7.97
CA GLN A 78 -11.41 10.01 -8.74
C GLN A 78 -11.34 10.64 -10.15
N ALA A 79 -12.48 10.85 -10.78
CA ALA A 79 -12.55 11.52 -12.08
C ALA A 79 -12.11 12.99 -11.98
N GLU A 80 -12.45 13.68 -10.89
CA GLU A 80 -11.96 15.03 -10.61
C GLU A 80 -10.43 15.06 -10.49
N LEU A 81 -9.84 14.13 -9.71
CA LEU A 81 -8.38 14.01 -9.61
C LEU A 81 -7.71 13.72 -10.97
N ALA A 82 -8.33 12.86 -11.78
CA ALA A 82 -7.78 12.52 -13.09
C ALA A 82 -7.76 13.72 -14.05
N ASN A 83 -8.72 14.62 -13.89
CA ASN A 83 -8.87 15.83 -14.70
C ASN A 83 -8.20 17.06 -14.08
N ASP A 84 -7.66 16.94 -12.85
CA ASP A 84 -6.99 18.03 -12.17
C ASP A 84 -5.70 18.38 -12.91
N PRO A 85 -5.59 19.58 -13.51
CA PRO A 85 -4.42 19.90 -14.32
C PRO A 85 -3.17 19.93 -13.43
N MET A 86 -2.10 19.32 -13.93
CA MET A 86 -0.79 19.50 -13.29
C MET A 86 -0.50 21.00 -13.14
N PRO A 87 -0.08 21.47 -11.96
CA PRO A 87 0.28 22.85 -11.77
C PRO A 87 1.33 23.26 -12.81
N GLN A 88 1.11 24.41 -13.41
CA GLN A 88 2.13 25.00 -14.27
C GLN A 88 3.44 25.14 -13.47
N PRO A 89 4.59 25.04 -14.12
CA PRO A 89 5.86 25.34 -13.45
C PRO A 89 5.72 26.67 -12.72
N VAL A 90 5.98 26.66 -11.42
CA VAL A 90 5.92 27.89 -10.63
C VAL A 90 6.89 28.89 -11.29
N PRO A 91 6.43 30.06 -11.70
CA PRO A 91 7.35 31.10 -12.20
C PRO A 91 8.39 31.33 -11.12
N ARG A 92 9.65 31.41 -11.53
CA ARG A 92 10.71 31.80 -10.58
C ARG A 92 10.29 33.15 -9.97
N PRO A 93 10.20 33.26 -8.64
CA PRO A 93 9.85 34.53 -8.03
C PRO A 93 10.83 35.63 -8.47
N ALA A 94 10.38 36.88 -8.46
CA ALA A 94 11.27 37.99 -8.74
C ALA A 94 12.45 37.97 -7.76
N PRO A 95 13.66 38.37 -8.19
CA PRO A 95 14.80 38.42 -7.29
C PRO A 95 14.43 39.17 -6.01
N ASP A 96 14.83 38.62 -4.90
CA ASP A 96 14.63 39.22 -3.59
C ASP A 96 15.39 40.53 -3.51
N THR A 97 14.66 41.61 -3.36
CA THR A 97 15.24 42.96 -3.19
C THR A 97 15.15 43.45 -1.74
N GLY A 98 14.69 42.62 -0.80
CA GLY A 98 14.40 42.96 0.58
C GLY A 98 15.23 42.21 1.62
N ASP A 99 15.16 42.73 2.84
CA ASP A 99 15.86 42.27 4.03
C ASP A 99 15.16 41.02 4.65
N ASP A 100 14.81 40.00 3.83
CA ASP A 100 14.28 38.74 4.38
C ASP A 100 15.36 38.11 5.29
N GLU A 101 15.03 37.95 6.56
CA GLU A 101 15.86 37.22 7.50
C GLU A 101 15.84 35.72 7.11
N TRP A 102 16.97 35.24 6.56
CA TRP A 102 17.14 33.85 6.21
C TRP A 102 17.78 33.09 7.37
N HIS A 103 17.20 31.93 7.77
CA HIS A 103 17.93 30.98 8.58
C HIS A 103 19.09 30.43 7.77
N SER A 104 20.27 30.91 8.04
CA SER A 104 21.41 30.76 7.14
C SER A 104 22.72 30.64 7.92
N TYR A 105 23.72 30.15 7.24
CA TYR A 105 25.08 30.07 7.76
C TYR A 105 26.10 30.41 6.67
N LEU A 106 27.28 30.82 7.13
CA LEU A 106 28.43 31.10 6.27
C LEU A 106 29.38 29.90 6.36
N ASP A 107 29.67 29.28 5.25
CA ASP A 107 30.69 28.24 5.14
C ASP A 107 32.11 28.81 5.32
N PRO A 108 33.10 27.98 5.68
CA PRO A 108 34.50 28.41 5.76
C PRO A 108 35.07 28.95 4.45
N ASP A 109 34.53 28.59 3.31
CA ASP A 109 34.88 29.11 1.99
C ASP A 109 34.21 30.44 1.66
N GLY A 110 33.40 30.99 2.56
CA GLY A 110 32.65 32.22 2.37
C GLY A 110 31.33 32.10 1.64
N SER A 111 30.90 30.87 1.31
CA SER A 111 29.60 30.63 0.68
C SER A 111 28.44 30.77 1.70
N TYR A 112 27.38 31.46 1.31
CA TYR A 112 26.21 31.71 2.15
C TYR A 112 25.10 30.73 1.82
N TRP A 113 24.67 29.91 2.80
CA TRP A 113 23.67 28.87 2.64
C TRP A 113 22.44 29.17 3.47
N VAL A 114 21.26 28.93 2.93
CA VAL A 114 20.01 29.00 3.66
C VAL A 114 19.50 27.58 3.96
N TYR A 115 18.85 27.42 5.09
CA TYR A 115 18.23 26.14 5.46
C TYR A 115 16.81 26.05 4.95
N ALA A 116 16.40 24.86 4.51
CA ALA A 116 15.02 24.53 4.20
C ALA A 116 14.75 23.05 4.46
N ALA A 117 13.49 22.70 4.67
CA ALA A 117 13.03 21.31 4.73
C ALA A 117 11.91 21.07 3.74
N THR A 118 11.80 19.82 3.30
CA THR A 118 10.69 19.34 2.45
C THR A 118 10.06 18.12 3.06
N ASP A 119 8.73 18.00 2.95
CA ASP A 119 8.00 16.84 3.42
C ASP A 119 6.78 16.55 2.55
N GLY A 120 6.29 15.29 2.61
CA GLY A 120 5.15 14.80 1.88
C GLY A 120 4.23 13.92 2.73
N ALA A 121 3.00 14.37 2.95
CA ALA A 121 1.99 13.62 3.69
C ALA A 121 0.99 12.94 2.77
N CYS A 122 0.46 11.79 3.20
CA CYS A 122 -0.64 11.12 2.53
C CYS A 122 -1.65 10.55 3.55
N THR A 123 -2.91 10.95 3.44
CA THR A 123 -3.99 10.38 4.22
C THR A 123 -4.59 9.16 3.54
N ASN A 124 -5.13 8.21 4.33
CA ASN A 124 -5.79 6.99 3.84
C ASN A 124 -4.94 6.14 2.88
N GLN A 125 -3.63 6.06 3.07
CA GLN A 125 -2.69 5.31 2.20
C GLN A 125 -3.10 3.85 1.96
N ALA A 126 -3.67 3.19 2.96
CA ALA A 126 -4.12 1.80 2.86
C ALA A 126 -5.29 1.60 1.86
N HIS A 127 -5.94 2.67 1.42
CA HIS A 127 -7.06 2.60 0.50
C HIS A 127 -6.79 3.48 -0.74
N PRO A 128 -6.32 2.90 -1.85
CA PRO A 128 -5.85 3.67 -3.02
C PRO A 128 -6.85 4.71 -3.54
N LEU A 129 -8.16 4.42 -3.49
CA LEU A 129 -9.19 5.34 -3.94
C LEU A 129 -9.48 6.48 -2.94
N LEU A 130 -9.12 6.30 -1.67
CA LEU A 130 -9.25 7.33 -0.63
C LEU A 130 -7.94 8.08 -0.36
N ALA A 131 -6.82 7.57 -0.84
CA ALA A 131 -5.52 8.20 -0.65
C ALA A 131 -5.54 9.64 -1.17
N ARG A 132 -5.07 10.58 -0.36
CA ARG A 132 -4.95 12.00 -0.69
C ARG A 132 -3.64 12.52 -0.12
N ALA A 133 -2.83 13.11 -0.98
CA ALA A 133 -1.51 13.55 -0.64
C ALA A 133 -1.34 15.06 -0.77
N GLY A 134 -0.46 15.60 0.05
CA GLY A 134 -0.06 16.99 0.05
C GLY A 134 1.43 17.11 0.35
N PHE A 135 2.03 18.21 -0.02
CA PHE A 135 3.44 18.46 0.22
C PHE A 135 3.70 19.82 0.85
N GLY A 136 4.81 19.92 1.57
CA GLY A 136 5.24 21.11 2.27
C GLY A 136 6.70 21.46 1.96
N VAL A 137 6.98 22.75 1.89
CA VAL A 137 8.33 23.32 1.84
C VAL A 137 8.40 24.41 2.89
N TYR A 138 9.39 24.36 3.75
CA TYR A 138 9.53 25.31 4.84
C TYR A 138 10.96 25.81 4.97
N TYR A 139 11.11 27.12 5.11
CA TYR A 139 12.38 27.82 5.37
C TYR A 139 12.43 28.39 6.80
N TYR A 140 11.49 29.27 7.14
CA TYR A 140 11.27 29.82 8.48
C TYR A 140 9.87 30.47 8.57
N ASP A 141 9.46 30.89 9.74
CA ASP A 141 8.14 31.49 9.96
C ASP A 141 7.91 32.74 9.12
N GLY A 142 6.82 32.71 8.34
CA GLY A 142 6.43 33.81 7.46
C GLY A 142 7.27 33.96 6.19
N HIS A 143 8.22 33.07 5.91
CA HIS A 143 9.02 33.17 4.69
C HIS A 143 8.17 33.01 3.43
N ARG A 144 8.37 33.88 2.44
CA ARG A 144 7.58 33.94 1.20
C ARG A 144 7.67 32.70 0.30
N LEU A 145 8.74 31.93 0.45
CA LEU A 145 8.92 30.66 -0.27
C LEU A 145 8.38 29.44 0.49
N ASN A 146 7.84 29.61 1.70
CA ASN A 146 7.08 28.56 2.35
C ASN A 146 5.92 28.18 1.45
N HIS A 147 5.72 26.87 1.26
CA HIS A 147 4.71 26.41 0.33
C HIS A 147 4.01 25.16 0.85
N SER A 148 2.71 25.10 0.63
CA SER A 148 1.85 23.97 1.00
C SER A 148 0.85 23.77 -0.13
N ALA A 149 0.84 22.58 -0.74
CA ALA A 149 -0.07 22.31 -1.87
C ALA A 149 -0.47 20.84 -1.96
N LYS A 150 -1.67 20.61 -2.48
CA LYS A 150 -2.19 19.27 -2.79
C LYS A 150 -1.35 18.61 -3.89
N VAL A 151 -1.23 17.29 -3.83
CA VAL A 151 -0.74 16.50 -4.96
C VAL A 151 -1.85 16.40 -6.01
N HIS A 152 -1.53 16.71 -7.25
CA HIS A 152 -2.45 16.62 -8.38
C HIS A 152 -2.40 15.26 -9.07
N GLY A 153 -3.50 14.86 -9.70
CA GLY A 153 -3.61 13.61 -10.46
C GLY A 153 -3.85 12.38 -9.60
N LEU A 154 -3.89 11.22 -10.23
CA LEU A 154 -4.31 9.95 -9.60
C LEU A 154 -3.27 9.33 -8.67
N SER A 155 -2.00 9.63 -8.85
CA SER A 155 -0.93 9.07 -8.01
C SER A 155 -0.82 9.83 -6.70
N GLN A 156 -1.63 9.44 -5.72
CA GLN A 156 -1.73 10.05 -4.39
C GLN A 156 -0.91 9.24 -3.39
N THR A 157 0.40 9.45 -3.36
CA THR A 157 1.31 8.74 -2.44
C THR A 157 2.20 9.72 -1.67
N ALA A 158 2.60 9.36 -0.44
CA ALA A 158 3.55 10.15 0.34
C ALA A 158 4.86 10.37 -0.45
N GLN A 159 5.41 9.33 -1.06
CA GLN A 159 6.64 9.43 -1.83
C GLN A 159 6.52 10.42 -3.02
N ARG A 160 5.35 10.47 -3.69
CA ARG A 160 5.13 11.46 -4.74
C ARG A 160 5.07 12.87 -4.20
N ALA A 161 4.42 13.04 -3.04
CA ALA A 161 4.35 14.32 -2.34
C ALA A 161 5.74 14.84 -1.93
N GLU A 162 6.56 13.98 -1.33
CA GLU A 162 7.96 14.26 -1.01
C GLU A 162 8.76 14.73 -2.22
N THR A 163 8.64 13.99 -3.33
CA THR A 163 9.36 14.36 -4.55
C THR A 163 8.83 15.66 -5.14
N LEU A 164 7.53 15.96 -5.03
CA LEU A 164 6.95 17.23 -5.46
C LEU A 164 7.40 18.41 -4.60
N ALA A 165 7.52 18.22 -3.28
CA ALA A 165 8.10 19.23 -2.39
C ALA A 165 9.50 19.60 -2.84
N LEU A 166 10.34 18.62 -3.14
CA LEU A 166 11.67 18.84 -3.68
C LEU A 166 11.64 19.55 -5.05
N VAL A 167 10.76 19.10 -5.99
CA VAL A 167 10.58 19.79 -7.28
C VAL A 167 10.27 21.27 -7.08
N HIS A 168 9.35 21.58 -6.16
CA HIS A 168 8.98 22.96 -5.86
C HIS A 168 10.19 23.74 -5.33
N LEU A 169 10.85 23.23 -4.29
CA LEU A 169 11.99 23.89 -3.66
C LEU A 169 13.09 24.19 -4.69
N VAL A 170 13.57 23.18 -5.43
CA VAL A 170 14.66 23.38 -6.38
C VAL A 170 14.28 24.28 -7.56
N SER A 171 12.99 24.37 -7.90
CA SER A 171 12.49 25.24 -8.96
C SER A 171 12.43 26.71 -8.52
N THR A 172 12.19 26.97 -7.24
CA THR A 172 11.98 28.30 -6.66
C THR A 172 13.20 28.85 -5.92
N ALA A 173 14.18 28.01 -5.60
CA ALA A 173 15.38 28.40 -4.88
C ALA A 173 16.17 29.50 -5.61
N GLU A 174 16.41 30.60 -4.90
CA GLU A 174 17.10 31.79 -5.40
C GLU A 174 18.55 31.88 -4.91
N ARG A 175 18.86 31.23 -3.80
CA ARG A 175 20.13 31.20 -3.11
C ARG A 175 20.60 29.76 -2.91
N PRO A 176 21.86 29.50 -2.56
CA PRO A 176 22.31 28.18 -2.15
C PRO A 176 21.50 27.68 -0.97
N VAL A 177 20.95 26.45 -1.07
CA VAL A 177 20.05 25.86 -0.08
C VAL A 177 20.63 24.57 0.47
N HIS A 178 20.65 24.46 1.79
CA HIS A 178 20.89 23.22 2.52
C HIS A 178 19.54 22.62 2.91
N ILE A 179 19.20 21.50 2.30
CA ILE A 179 17.88 20.90 2.33
C ILE A 179 17.86 19.71 3.28
N PHE A 180 16.95 19.72 4.25
CA PHE A 180 16.67 18.60 5.13
C PHE A 180 15.53 17.75 4.54
N ILE A 181 15.78 16.43 4.41
CA ILE A 181 14.83 15.45 3.84
C ILE A 181 14.79 14.25 4.77
N ASP A 182 13.60 13.82 5.20
CA ASP A 182 13.42 12.66 6.06
C ASP A 182 13.08 11.37 5.29
N ASN A 183 12.75 11.45 4.01
CA ASN A 183 12.55 10.29 3.14
C ASN A 183 13.87 9.80 2.54
N GLN A 184 14.31 8.58 2.92
CA GLN A 184 15.59 8.01 2.48
C GLN A 184 15.71 7.90 0.95
N ALA A 185 14.65 7.42 0.27
CA ALA A 185 14.69 7.21 -1.17
C ALA A 185 14.78 8.54 -1.94
N VAL A 186 14.12 9.59 -1.45
CA VAL A 186 14.17 10.94 -2.02
C VAL A 186 15.55 11.55 -1.78
N HIS A 187 16.04 11.47 -0.52
CA HIS A 187 17.38 11.93 -0.17
C HIS A 187 18.46 11.30 -1.06
N ASP A 188 18.52 9.97 -1.14
CA ASP A 188 19.58 9.25 -1.86
C ASP A 188 19.54 9.53 -3.36
N THR A 189 18.34 9.64 -3.93
CA THR A 189 18.19 9.95 -5.34
C THR A 189 18.65 11.39 -5.62
N PHE A 190 18.28 12.34 -4.77
CA PHE A 190 18.67 13.73 -4.93
C PHE A 190 20.17 13.94 -4.70
N ALA A 191 20.75 13.29 -3.68
CA ALA A 191 22.20 13.35 -3.41
C ALA A 191 23.03 12.91 -4.62
N ARG A 192 22.60 11.86 -5.33
CA ARG A 192 23.25 11.42 -6.57
C ARG A 192 23.08 12.43 -7.70
N LEU A 193 21.90 13.04 -7.84
CA LEU A 193 21.68 14.09 -8.85
C LEU A 193 22.58 15.31 -8.63
N VAL A 194 22.76 15.73 -7.39
CA VAL A 194 23.67 16.85 -7.02
C VAL A 194 25.14 16.50 -7.33
N GLN A 195 25.50 15.22 -7.31
CA GLN A 195 26.82 14.74 -7.72
C GLN A 195 26.99 14.62 -9.25
N GLY A 196 25.92 14.91 -10.03
CA GLY A 196 25.96 14.91 -11.48
C GLY A 196 25.43 13.64 -12.15
N ASP A 197 24.83 12.71 -11.38
CA ASP A 197 24.20 11.51 -11.93
C ASP A 197 22.98 11.86 -12.78
N GLN A 198 22.61 10.93 -13.67
CA GLN A 198 21.39 11.04 -14.45
C GLN A 198 20.14 10.68 -13.63
N PRO A 199 18.99 11.33 -13.91
CA PRO A 199 17.76 11.03 -13.21
C PRO A 199 17.25 9.64 -13.53
N PRO A 200 16.51 8.99 -12.61
CA PRO A 200 15.81 7.75 -12.89
C PRO A 200 14.85 7.90 -14.07
N THR A 201 14.97 7.02 -15.06
CA THR A 201 14.09 7.00 -16.25
C THR A 201 12.91 6.05 -16.13
N LYS A 202 12.85 5.25 -15.06
CA LYS A 202 11.80 4.28 -14.76
C LYS A 202 11.31 4.45 -13.34
N GLY A 203 10.10 3.96 -13.08
CA GLY A 203 9.42 4.06 -11.78
C GLY A 203 8.38 5.16 -11.73
N GLU A 204 7.54 5.12 -10.70
CA GLU A 204 6.37 6.00 -10.55
C GLU A 204 6.68 7.49 -10.46
N GLN A 205 7.91 7.86 -10.09
CA GLN A 205 8.34 9.25 -9.91
C GLN A 205 9.32 9.72 -10.99
N ALA A 206 9.52 8.96 -12.09
CA ALA A 206 10.49 9.29 -13.13
C ALA A 206 10.22 10.66 -13.79
N ASP A 207 8.95 11.03 -13.94
CA ASP A 207 8.49 12.32 -14.42
C ASP A 207 8.97 13.48 -13.52
N LEU A 208 8.86 13.30 -12.21
CA LEU A 208 9.28 14.29 -11.23
C LEU A 208 10.80 14.39 -11.14
N TRP A 209 11.51 13.27 -11.15
CA TRP A 209 12.97 13.27 -11.16
C TRP A 209 13.55 13.95 -12.40
N THR A 210 12.90 13.81 -13.54
CA THR A 210 13.25 14.56 -14.75
C THR A 210 13.09 16.07 -14.54
N ARG A 211 12.04 16.50 -13.82
CA ARG A 211 11.83 17.92 -13.48
C ARG A 211 12.88 18.43 -12.49
N VAL A 212 13.19 17.65 -11.43
CA VAL A 212 14.28 17.98 -10.49
C VAL A 212 15.59 18.17 -11.26
N HIS A 213 15.98 17.20 -12.06
CA HIS A 213 17.23 17.26 -12.84
C HIS A 213 17.28 18.52 -13.72
N ARG A 214 16.20 18.82 -14.43
CA ARG A 214 16.11 20.04 -15.26
C ARG A 214 16.29 21.32 -14.45
N ALA A 215 15.81 21.35 -13.21
CA ALA A 215 15.92 22.51 -12.35
C ALA A 215 17.32 22.70 -11.76
N VAL A 216 18.10 21.61 -11.58
CA VAL A 216 19.37 21.65 -10.85
C VAL A 216 20.62 21.51 -11.71
N HIS A 217 20.58 20.88 -12.88
CA HIS A 217 21.76 20.42 -13.63
C HIS A 217 22.75 21.52 -14.04
N PHE A 218 22.36 22.80 -14.09
CA PHE A 218 23.23 23.93 -14.33
C PHE A 218 23.64 24.71 -13.06
N ARG A 219 23.25 24.23 -11.87
CA ARG A 219 23.49 24.90 -10.59
C ARG A 219 23.58 23.91 -9.44
N LEU A 220 24.26 22.79 -9.69
CA LEU A 220 24.42 21.71 -8.69
C LEU A 220 25.10 22.21 -7.41
N ASP A 221 25.99 23.18 -7.53
CA ASP A 221 26.68 23.86 -6.44
C ASP A 221 25.76 24.69 -5.52
N MET A 222 24.52 24.93 -5.92
CA MET A 222 23.54 25.62 -5.09
C MET A 222 22.78 24.69 -4.13
N PHE A 223 23.01 23.38 -4.15
CA PHE A 223 22.21 22.45 -3.37
C PHE A 223 23.08 21.53 -2.52
N ARG A 224 22.79 21.50 -1.23
CA ARG A 224 23.24 20.47 -0.29
C ARG A 224 22.02 19.73 0.24
N VAL A 225 22.19 18.45 0.50
CA VAL A 225 21.11 17.66 1.07
C VAL A 225 21.62 16.89 2.29
N GLU A 226 20.83 16.90 3.33
CA GLU A 226 21.08 16.17 4.56
C GLU A 226 19.86 15.31 4.90
N LYS A 227 20.13 14.02 5.21
CA LYS A 227 19.12 13.12 5.70
C LYS A 227 18.86 13.39 7.17
N VAL A 228 17.61 13.64 7.50
CA VAL A 228 17.18 13.77 8.89
C VAL A 228 16.30 12.56 9.28
N ALA A 229 16.34 12.22 10.54
CA ALA A 229 15.45 11.19 11.06
C ALA A 229 14.12 11.84 11.45
N SER A 230 13.02 11.29 10.95
CA SER A 230 11.66 11.76 11.25
C SER A 230 11.24 11.47 12.69
N HIS A 231 10.39 12.32 13.23
CA HIS A 231 9.64 12.09 14.49
C HIS A 231 10.47 11.72 15.73
N LEU A 232 11.71 12.17 15.82
CA LEU A 232 12.56 11.88 16.98
C LEU A 232 12.20 12.69 18.23
N GLY A 233 11.56 13.85 18.06
CA GLY A 233 11.20 14.76 19.14
C GLY A 233 12.42 15.27 19.94
N GLU A 234 12.16 15.84 21.11
CA GLU A 234 13.20 16.35 22.01
C GLU A 234 14.23 15.29 22.42
N GLU A 235 13.81 14.03 22.48
CA GLU A 235 14.73 12.93 22.84
C GLU A 235 15.82 12.73 21.78
N GLY A 236 15.47 12.81 20.50
CA GLY A 236 16.44 12.73 19.39
C GLY A 236 17.45 13.87 19.42
N VAL A 237 16.99 15.07 19.75
CA VAL A 237 17.86 16.24 19.94
C VAL A 237 18.81 16.05 21.13
N ASN A 238 18.27 15.60 22.28
CA ASN A 238 19.06 15.36 23.47
C ASN A 238 20.12 14.26 23.30
N GLN A 239 19.84 13.28 22.43
CA GLN A 239 20.78 12.22 22.07
C GLN A 239 21.77 12.64 20.96
N GLY A 240 21.65 13.85 20.42
CA GLY A 240 22.50 14.35 19.34
C GLY A 240 22.26 13.66 17.99
N ARG A 241 21.11 13.01 17.80
CA ARG A 241 20.75 12.31 16.57
C ARG A 241 20.21 13.26 15.48
N ILE A 242 19.71 14.40 15.89
CA ILE A 242 19.20 15.48 15.04
C ILE A 242 19.52 16.81 15.72
N THR A 243 19.77 17.86 14.94
CA THR A 243 19.94 19.21 15.49
C THR A 243 18.56 19.83 15.77
N VAL A 244 18.48 20.76 16.73
CA VAL A 244 17.26 21.53 17.02
C VAL A 244 16.70 22.20 15.77
N MET A 245 17.60 22.75 14.94
CA MET A 245 17.23 23.42 13.69
C MET A 245 16.60 22.42 12.70
N ALA A 246 17.26 21.30 12.44
CA ALA A 246 16.79 20.30 11.48
C ALA A 246 15.44 19.70 11.92
N GLU A 247 15.28 19.41 13.22
CA GLU A 247 14.00 18.93 13.76
C GLU A 247 12.88 19.97 13.59
N HIS A 248 13.15 21.22 13.96
CA HIS A 248 12.15 22.28 13.83
C HIS A 248 11.71 22.45 12.36
N LEU A 249 12.64 22.55 11.43
CA LEU A 249 12.34 22.72 10.01
C LEU A 249 11.56 21.53 9.45
N ASN A 250 11.97 20.31 9.80
CA ASN A 250 11.27 19.09 9.36
C ASN A 250 9.83 19.03 9.90
N ASN A 251 9.64 19.33 11.18
CA ASN A 251 8.30 19.32 11.80
C ASN A 251 7.37 20.38 11.19
N GLU A 252 7.90 21.55 10.82
CA GLU A 252 7.09 22.59 10.17
C GLU A 252 6.75 22.22 8.72
N ALA A 253 7.68 21.58 7.99
CA ALA A 253 7.42 21.04 6.65
C ALA A 253 6.33 19.96 6.69
N ASP A 254 6.38 19.03 7.67
CA ASP A 254 5.34 18.00 7.91
C ASP A 254 3.97 18.63 8.17
N LYS A 255 3.88 19.66 9.04
CA LYS A 255 2.64 20.38 9.26
C LYS A 255 2.06 20.98 7.99
N LEU A 256 2.90 21.56 7.13
CA LEU A 256 2.49 22.10 5.83
C LEU A 256 2.00 21.00 4.89
N ALA A 257 2.70 19.87 4.83
CA ALA A 257 2.33 18.72 4.01
C ALA A 257 1.01 18.10 4.47
N THR A 258 0.84 17.89 5.78
CA THR A 258 -0.38 17.37 6.40
C THR A 258 -1.57 18.31 6.17
N ALA A 259 -1.39 19.62 6.35
CA ALA A 259 -2.42 20.61 6.07
C ALA A 259 -2.82 20.59 4.58
N ALA A 260 -1.87 20.44 3.67
CA ALA A 260 -2.13 20.31 2.24
C ALA A 260 -2.92 19.05 1.89
N ALA A 261 -2.56 17.90 2.47
CA ALA A 261 -3.30 16.65 2.28
C ALA A 261 -4.75 16.78 2.78
N ALA A 262 -4.97 17.51 3.87
CA ALA A 262 -6.30 17.77 4.43
C ALA A 262 -7.20 18.67 3.56
N LEU A 263 -6.61 19.44 2.62
CA LEU A 263 -7.38 20.23 1.65
C LEU A 263 -8.18 19.37 0.66
N HIS A 264 -7.85 18.10 0.53
CA HIS A 264 -8.66 17.16 -0.24
C HIS A 264 -9.88 16.74 0.59
N HIS A 265 -11.01 17.37 0.33
CA HIS A 265 -12.23 17.02 1.03
C HIS A 265 -12.85 15.73 0.48
N ILE A 266 -12.93 14.69 1.31
CA ILE A 266 -13.74 13.50 1.04
C ILE A 266 -14.83 13.43 2.11
N PRO A 267 -16.11 13.36 1.72
CA PRO A 267 -17.20 13.24 2.69
C PRO A 267 -17.04 12.00 3.59
N ASP A 268 -17.34 12.12 4.87
CA ASP A 268 -17.13 11.01 5.81
C ASP A 268 -18.00 9.79 5.51
N HIS A 269 -19.21 9.99 4.98
CA HIS A 269 -20.05 8.88 4.53
C HIS A 269 -19.42 8.11 3.37
N THR A 270 -18.74 8.79 2.44
CA THR A 270 -18.01 8.16 1.33
C THR A 270 -16.80 7.36 1.83
N LYS A 271 -16.05 7.93 2.80
CA LYS A 271 -14.96 7.19 3.45
C LYS A 271 -15.46 5.93 4.15
N ALA A 272 -16.59 6.04 4.89
CA ALA A 272 -17.21 4.92 5.58
C ALA A 272 -17.69 3.83 4.60
N ALA A 273 -18.38 4.22 3.52
CA ALA A 273 -18.85 3.32 2.49
C ALA A 273 -17.69 2.56 1.81
N ALA A 274 -16.63 3.27 1.44
CA ALA A 274 -15.45 2.66 0.82
C ALA A 274 -14.73 1.67 1.76
N LYS A 275 -14.54 2.04 3.03
CA LYS A 275 -13.97 1.14 4.06
C LYS A 275 -14.86 -0.09 4.28
N GLN A 276 -16.18 0.09 4.35
CA GLN A 276 -17.12 -1.03 4.50
C GLN A 276 -17.07 -1.96 3.29
N ARG A 277 -17.04 -1.42 2.08
CA ARG A 277 -16.91 -2.20 0.85
C ARG A 277 -15.62 -3.04 0.85
N LEU A 278 -14.49 -2.44 1.19
CA LEU A 278 -13.21 -3.14 1.29
C LEU A 278 -13.30 -4.28 2.33
N ARG A 279 -13.90 -4.02 3.50
CA ARG A 279 -14.12 -5.03 4.53
C ARG A 279 -14.95 -6.21 4.01
N HIS A 280 -16.04 -5.94 3.29
CA HIS A 280 -16.86 -6.99 2.69
C HIS A 280 -16.07 -7.81 1.67
N ALA A 281 -15.31 -7.15 0.79
CA ALA A 281 -14.50 -7.82 -0.22
C ALA A 281 -13.40 -8.70 0.39
N VAL A 282 -12.66 -8.19 1.37
CA VAL A 282 -11.61 -8.95 2.08
C VAL A 282 -12.20 -10.16 2.80
N THR A 283 -13.32 -9.95 3.52
CA THR A 283 -14.00 -11.07 4.23
C THR A 283 -14.52 -12.11 3.27
N PHE A 284 -15.11 -11.68 2.14
CA PHE A 284 -15.57 -12.61 1.11
C PHE A 284 -14.42 -13.49 0.59
N HIS A 285 -13.30 -12.88 0.21
CA HIS A 285 -12.17 -13.61 -0.32
C HIS A 285 -11.53 -14.54 0.73
N ALA A 286 -11.40 -14.09 1.98
CA ALA A 286 -10.90 -14.91 3.07
C ALA A 286 -11.82 -16.13 3.32
N VAL A 287 -13.12 -15.94 3.35
CA VAL A 287 -14.11 -17.03 3.46
C VAL A 287 -14.01 -17.98 2.28
N ALA A 288 -13.91 -17.46 1.04
CA ALA A 288 -13.76 -18.28 -0.15
C ALA A 288 -12.51 -19.15 -0.10
N VAL A 289 -11.35 -18.58 0.24
CA VAL A 289 -10.09 -19.31 0.39
C VAL A 289 -10.21 -20.41 1.44
N ASN A 290 -10.70 -20.08 2.64
CA ASN A 290 -10.86 -21.03 3.73
C ASN A 290 -11.84 -22.18 3.37
N LEU A 291 -12.95 -21.83 2.73
CA LEU A 291 -13.95 -22.81 2.30
C LEU A 291 -13.37 -23.76 1.25
N PHE A 292 -12.70 -23.23 0.22
CA PHE A 292 -12.11 -24.07 -0.83
C PHE A 292 -10.94 -24.91 -0.31
N ALA A 293 -10.12 -24.40 0.59
CA ALA A 293 -9.06 -25.15 1.26
C ALA A 293 -9.64 -26.30 2.09
N LYS A 294 -10.69 -26.01 2.89
CA LYS A 294 -11.38 -27.03 3.68
C LYS A 294 -12.05 -28.08 2.80
N ARG A 295 -12.72 -27.65 1.72
CA ARG A 295 -13.32 -28.55 0.75
C ARG A 295 -12.29 -29.49 0.12
N ALA A 296 -11.11 -28.98 -0.25
CA ALA A 296 -10.04 -29.78 -0.84
C ALA A 296 -9.50 -30.86 0.13
N SER A 297 -9.50 -30.58 1.44
CA SER A 297 -9.05 -31.50 2.49
C SER A 297 -10.16 -32.44 3.01
N THR A 298 -11.43 -32.18 2.66
CA THR A 298 -12.57 -32.97 3.14
C THR A 298 -12.95 -34.06 2.12
N ARG A 299 -13.03 -35.30 2.59
CA ARG A 299 -13.45 -36.40 1.72
C ARG A 299 -14.95 -36.25 1.39
N PRO A 300 -15.32 -36.25 0.08
CA PRO A 300 -16.72 -36.18 -0.33
C PRO A 300 -17.46 -37.44 0.10
N LEU A 301 -18.76 -37.33 0.24
CA LEU A 301 -19.62 -38.49 0.46
C LEU A 301 -19.47 -39.49 -0.72
N PRO A 302 -19.52 -40.80 -0.45
CA PRO A 302 -19.57 -41.79 -1.53
C PRO A 302 -20.81 -41.49 -2.39
N HIS A 303 -20.61 -41.47 -3.70
CA HIS A 303 -21.68 -41.19 -4.65
C HIS A 303 -22.85 -42.19 -4.49
N ARG A 304 -24.06 -41.68 -4.37
CA ARG A 304 -25.23 -42.46 -4.70
C ARG A 304 -25.25 -42.62 -6.21
N ARG A 305 -24.86 -43.80 -6.72
CA ARG A 305 -25.03 -44.10 -8.14
C ARG A 305 -26.54 -44.05 -8.44
N ALA A 306 -26.90 -43.20 -9.40
CA ALA A 306 -28.29 -43.18 -9.89
C ALA A 306 -28.67 -44.59 -10.31
N GLY A 307 -29.66 -45.17 -9.61
CA GLY A 307 -30.13 -46.54 -9.90
C GLY A 307 -29.90 -47.57 -8.81
N TYR A 308 -29.16 -47.29 -7.74
CA TYR A 308 -29.04 -48.19 -6.61
C TYR A 308 -30.13 -47.89 -5.57
N THR A 309 -30.87 -48.89 -5.21
CA THR A 309 -31.82 -48.82 -4.07
C THR A 309 -31.04 -48.77 -2.76
N ASP A 310 -31.62 -48.19 -1.69
CA ASP A 310 -31.01 -48.14 -0.35
C ASP A 310 -30.63 -49.58 0.16
N ALA A 311 -31.32 -50.63 -0.29
CA ALA A 311 -31.00 -52.02 -0.01
C ALA A 311 -29.73 -52.51 -0.72
N GLU A 312 -29.41 -52.00 -1.90
CA GLU A 312 -28.19 -52.34 -2.63
C GLU A 312 -26.99 -51.57 -2.10
N LEU A 313 -27.17 -50.31 -1.68
CA LEU A 313 -26.16 -49.52 -0.99
C LEU A 313 -25.79 -50.10 0.37
N GLY A 314 -26.76 -50.65 1.13
CA GLY A 314 -26.51 -51.32 2.38
C GLY A 314 -25.75 -52.66 2.26
N ARG A 315 -25.70 -53.26 1.05
CA ARG A 315 -24.89 -54.45 0.79
C ARG A 315 -23.45 -54.13 0.42
N LEU A 316 -23.17 -52.90 -0.02
CA LEU A 316 -21.83 -52.43 -0.37
C LEU A 316 -21.09 -51.88 0.84
N ASP A 317 -21.80 -51.56 1.93
CA ASP A 317 -21.21 -51.06 3.19
C ASP A 317 -21.70 -51.97 4.34
N PRO A 318 -20.96 -53.04 4.71
CA PRO A 318 -21.39 -54.03 5.68
C PRO A 318 -21.48 -53.54 7.13
N HIS A 319 -21.18 -52.28 7.39
CA HIS A 319 -21.38 -51.69 8.70
C HIS A 319 -22.73 -50.93 8.73
N PRO A 320 -23.71 -51.35 9.52
CA PRO A 320 -24.91 -50.58 9.78
C PRO A 320 -24.49 -49.31 10.47
N SER A 321 -24.45 -48.21 9.71
CA SER A 321 -24.19 -46.91 10.26
C SER A 321 -25.30 -46.54 11.24
N GLU A 322 -24.96 -46.31 12.49
CA GLU A 322 -25.70 -45.41 13.38
C GLU A 322 -26.07 -44.14 12.58
N PRO A 323 -27.22 -43.49 12.88
CA PRO A 323 -27.60 -42.26 12.20
C PRO A 323 -26.43 -41.31 12.31
N ARG A 324 -25.73 -41.08 11.18
CA ARG A 324 -24.56 -40.19 11.12
C ARG A 324 -25.03 -38.81 11.55
N ALA A 325 -24.71 -38.45 12.80
CA ALA A 325 -24.59 -37.08 13.17
C ALA A 325 -23.69 -36.41 12.11
N ALA A 326 -24.05 -35.23 11.66
CA ALA A 326 -23.22 -34.43 10.74
C ALA A 326 -21.77 -34.61 11.16
N PRO A 327 -20.83 -34.92 10.23
CA PRO A 327 -19.49 -35.26 10.61
C PRO A 327 -18.99 -34.22 11.58
N HIS A 328 -18.73 -34.62 12.83
CA HIS A 328 -18.07 -33.78 13.81
C HIS A 328 -16.71 -33.46 13.21
N LEU A 329 -16.62 -32.30 12.65
CA LEU A 329 -15.36 -31.71 12.20
C LEU A 329 -14.47 -31.64 13.43
N GLN A 330 -13.40 -32.43 13.44
CA GLN A 330 -12.37 -32.33 14.47
C GLN A 330 -11.83 -30.88 14.52
N PRO A 331 -11.68 -30.29 15.72
CA PRO A 331 -11.36 -28.89 15.87
C PRO A 331 -9.90 -28.50 15.60
N ASP A 332 -9.07 -29.36 14.99
CA ASP A 332 -7.61 -29.20 14.96
C ASP A 332 -7.02 -28.73 13.62
N VAL A 333 -7.75 -27.98 12.83
CA VAL A 333 -7.10 -27.11 11.85
C VAL A 333 -7.02 -25.73 12.49
N PRO A 334 -5.83 -25.10 12.59
CA PRO A 334 -5.75 -23.74 13.06
C PRO A 334 -6.72 -22.90 12.20
N GLN A 335 -7.83 -22.50 12.78
CA GLN A 335 -8.60 -21.41 12.25
C GLN A 335 -7.60 -20.25 12.30
N LEU A 336 -7.26 -19.68 11.15
CA LEU A 336 -6.78 -18.31 11.11
C LEU A 336 -8.03 -17.45 11.36
N PRO A 337 -8.36 -17.13 12.62
CA PRO A 337 -9.29 -16.08 12.87
C PRO A 337 -8.48 -14.82 12.59
N LEU A 338 -8.81 -14.11 11.53
CA LEU A 338 -8.59 -12.68 11.62
C LEU A 338 -9.40 -12.28 12.87
N SER A 339 -8.72 -12.07 13.99
CA SER A 339 -9.35 -11.49 15.17
C SER A 339 -9.96 -10.16 14.74
N ASP A 340 -11.01 -9.72 15.41
CA ASP A 340 -11.58 -8.39 15.13
C ASP A 340 -10.48 -7.30 15.19
N ALA A 341 -9.43 -7.51 15.98
CA ALA A 341 -8.24 -6.67 16.04
C ALA A 341 -7.37 -6.75 14.77
N GLU A 342 -7.16 -7.92 14.16
CA GLU A 342 -6.42 -8.06 12.91
C GLU A 342 -7.22 -7.55 11.70
N ALA A 343 -8.53 -7.75 11.71
CA ALA A 343 -9.41 -7.14 10.72
C ALA A 343 -9.46 -5.60 10.88
N ALA A 344 -9.42 -5.09 12.10
CA ALA A 344 -9.31 -3.67 12.39
C ALA A 344 -7.95 -3.09 11.96
N LEU A 345 -6.84 -3.77 12.23
CA LEU A 345 -5.49 -3.40 11.78
C LEU A 345 -5.37 -3.33 10.26
N LEU A 346 -6.02 -4.24 9.53
CA LEU A 346 -6.06 -4.19 8.06
C LEU A 346 -6.93 -3.05 7.53
N LEU A 347 -7.87 -2.53 8.33
CA LEU A 347 -8.84 -1.52 7.93
C LEU A 347 -8.54 -0.13 8.44
N GLU A 348 -7.87 -0.02 9.58
CA GLU A 348 -7.51 1.27 10.17
C GLU A 348 -6.17 1.79 9.65
N GLY A 349 -5.36 0.97 8.98
CA GLY A 349 -3.95 1.25 8.72
C GLY A 349 -3.20 1.34 10.07
N PRO A 350 -1.89 1.22 10.11
CA PRO A 350 -1.15 1.56 11.31
C PRO A 350 -1.56 2.99 11.71
N PRO A 351 -1.80 3.25 13.01
CA PRO A 351 -2.03 4.61 13.48
C PRO A 351 -0.92 5.48 12.89
N ALA A 352 -1.25 6.72 12.53
CA ALA A 352 -0.32 7.65 11.88
C ALA A 352 1.00 7.82 12.65
N ASP A 353 1.04 7.37 13.90
CA ASP A 353 2.19 7.38 14.82
C ASP A 353 3.03 6.10 14.82
N LEU A 354 2.68 5.07 14.03
CA LEU A 354 3.57 3.93 13.81
C LEU A 354 4.48 4.24 12.63
N ASP A 355 5.47 4.99 12.96
CA ASP A 355 6.80 5.08 12.45
C ASP A 355 7.13 4.02 11.37
N HIS A 356 7.42 4.48 10.18
CA HIS A 356 8.22 3.74 9.24
C HIS A 356 9.70 3.81 9.65
N GLY A 357 9.96 3.47 10.92
CA GLY A 357 11.29 3.12 11.39
C GLY A 357 11.78 1.95 10.57
N GLY A 358 12.91 2.18 9.92
CA GLY A 358 13.64 1.36 8.99
C GLY A 358 13.30 -0.12 8.99
N SER A 359 12.78 -0.61 7.90
CA SER A 359 12.83 -2.02 7.62
C SER A 359 14.30 -2.41 7.44
N ASP A 360 14.90 -3.01 8.46
CA ASP A 360 16.00 -3.93 8.31
C ASP A 360 15.50 -5.09 7.45
N ARG A 361 15.45 -4.88 6.15
CA ARG A 361 15.37 -5.97 5.20
C ARG A 361 16.73 -6.64 5.23
N GLU A 362 16.84 -7.72 5.99
CA GLU A 362 17.84 -8.72 5.76
C GLU A 362 17.84 -9.07 4.28
N ASP A 363 18.99 -8.81 3.69
CA ASP A 363 19.32 -9.03 2.29
C ASP A 363 19.35 -10.56 2.04
N TYR A 364 18.21 -11.13 1.63
CA TYR A 364 18.18 -12.48 1.06
C TYR A 364 18.72 -12.42 -0.36
N GLY A 365 20.05 -12.39 -0.47
CA GLY A 365 20.76 -12.67 -1.70
C GLY A 365 20.52 -14.13 -2.12
N PRO A 366 20.43 -14.42 -3.44
CA PRO A 366 20.30 -15.79 -3.91
C PRO A 366 21.55 -16.62 -3.57
N PRO A 367 21.42 -17.95 -3.34
CA PRO A 367 22.54 -18.80 -2.97
C PRO A 367 23.61 -18.86 -4.05
N GLY A 368 24.83 -18.51 -3.66
CA GLY A 368 25.99 -18.45 -4.51
C GLY A 368 26.37 -19.81 -5.09
N LEU A 369 26.58 -19.81 -6.39
CA LEU A 369 27.37 -20.83 -7.07
C LEU A 369 28.85 -20.55 -6.83
N GLY A 370 29.56 -21.51 -6.25
CA GLY A 370 30.97 -21.46 -6.00
C GLY A 370 31.79 -21.44 -7.28
N GLY A 371 32.93 -20.71 -7.22
CA GLY A 371 33.89 -20.71 -8.31
C GLY A 371 35.17 -19.97 -7.98
N ALA A 372 36.17 -20.74 -7.59
CA ALA A 372 37.61 -20.59 -7.84
C ALA A 372 38.35 -19.31 -7.44
N ARG A 373 39.28 -19.49 -6.51
CA ARG A 373 40.43 -18.63 -6.20
C ARG A 373 41.28 -18.35 -7.46
N ALA A 374 41.67 -17.10 -7.62
CA ALA A 374 42.85 -16.73 -8.37
C ALA A 374 43.63 -15.68 -7.57
N SER A 375 44.91 -15.94 -7.51
CA SER A 375 46.04 -15.39 -6.81
C SER A 375 46.35 -13.91 -7.10
N ASP A 376 46.90 -13.24 -6.08
CA ASP A 376 47.56 -11.93 -6.14
C ASP A 376 48.70 -11.86 -7.17
N PRO A 377 48.96 -10.68 -7.73
CA PRO A 377 50.28 -10.32 -8.22
C PRO A 377 50.89 -9.10 -7.48
N PRO A 378 52.20 -8.92 -7.55
CA PRO A 378 52.98 -8.24 -6.56
C PRO A 378 53.20 -6.74 -6.76
N GLU A 379 53.60 -6.09 -5.66
CA GLU A 379 54.19 -4.75 -5.61
C GLU A 379 55.26 -4.50 -6.68
N THR A 380 55.19 -3.35 -7.31
CA THR A 380 56.40 -2.67 -7.75
C THR A 380 56.27 -1.16 -7.52
N ALA A 381 57.09 -0.66 -6.64
CA ALA A 381 57.46 0.72 -6.50
C ALA A 381 58.28 1.17 -7.71
N GLN A 382 58.05 2.41 -8.15
CA GLN A 382 59.16 3.29 -8.59
C GLN A 382 58.67 4.73 -8.71
N ALA A 383 59.36 5.59 -8.01
CA ALA A 383 59.42 7.05 -8.16
C ALA A 383 60.10 7.43 -9.48
N TYR A 384 59.73 8.62 -10.02
CA TYR A 384 60.66 9.60 -10.53
C TYR A 384 59.89 10.78 -11.21
N ASP A 385 60.31 11.98 -10.74
CA ASP A 385 60.22 13.33 -11.29
C ASP A 385 58.88 14.02 -11.42
#